data_8bfdae7aa89aec3faa5976b0df5a2fbc
#
_entry.id   8bfdae7aa89aec3faa5976b0df5a2fbc
#
_cell.length_a   1.000
_cell.length_b   1.000
_cell.length_c   1.000
_cell.angle_alpha   90.00
_cell.angle_beta   90.00
_cell.angle_gamma   90.00
#
_symmetry.space_group_name_H-M   'P 1'
#
loop_
_entity.id
_entity.type
_entity.pdbx_description
1 polymer ?
#
loop_
_entity_poly.entity_id
_entity_poly.type
_entity_poly.pdbx_seq_one_letter_code
_entity_poly.pdbx_strand_id
1 'polypeptide(L)'
;MAGFAAENFDLVAYHDLDATPCFKLALQVIDDRWFLYATRFWEGGITILEVTDPSAPRIAGEIPGSPDPNVASWQVQVADGLAVVGIQHRPVPWGGDSAGGSEEGIQIWQVSDPEAPALLSSFRYGAGGTHRNLYTGGRYVHATPEVAGTEGYIYSILDIEDPTDPREVGRWFLPEQFVAGGAMSPRHASHHGPAWPVGDRCYLAYGGGGLVTLDIANPADPRLVSRLDFGPAFSSHIALHTVVPLPARGLAVVNTEAIAELTEEPFNFAGIVDISDEGRPRLISLLPPPVPAPGAPYPNFNRRGGRFGPHNQHHGHPELPHLFHSDQVVYLTWFNAGLRVYDISDPFVPAEIGWFLPDDPTERRGLLPRTALVTQSEDVLVDARGYAYLTDKNHGLHVVRFTG
;
A
#
# COMPACT_ATOMS: atom_id res chain seq x y z
N MET A 1 14.33 12.91 20.98
CA MET A 1 13.45 11.78 20.62
C MET A 1 12.22 12.40 20.00
N ALA A 2 11.70 11.84 18.90
CA ALA A 2 10.40 12.25 18.36
C ALA A 2 9.34 12.01 19.44
N GLY A 3 8.49 12.99 19.72
CA GLY A 3 7.36 12.83 20.62
C GLY A 3 6.23 12.05 19.95
N PHE A 4 5.31 11.53 20.72
CA PHE A 4 4.15 10.77 20.23
C PHE A 4 3.05 10.72 21.30
N ALA A 5 1.82 10.39 20.87
CA ALA A 5 0.75 9.93 21.72
C ALA A 5 0.36 8.50 21.35
N ALA A 6 0.02 7.66 22.31
CA ALA A 6 -0.28 6.26 22.04
C ALA A 6 -1.22 5.65 23.08
N GLU A 7 -1.91 4.59 22.70
CA GLU A 7 -2.61 3.66 23.57
C GLU A 7 -2.22 2.24 23.18
N ASN A 8 -1.76 1.44 24.13
CA ASN A 8 -1.28 0.08 23.94
C ASN A 8 -0.13 -0.03 22.93
N PHE A 9 0.77 0.95 22.90
CA PHE A 9 1.96 0.95 22.06
C PHE A 9 3.18 1.50 22.79
N ASP A 10 4.32 0.88 22.55
CA ASP A 10 5.64 1.38 22.92
C ASP A 10 6.38 1.87 21.67
N LEU A 11 7.05 3.03 21.77
CA LEU A 11 8.05 3.46 20.79
C LEU A 11 9.35 2.72 21.06
N VAL A 12 9.80 1.91 20.10
CA VAL A 12 11.04 1.13 20.18
C VAL A 12 12.23 1.93 19.66
N ALA A 13 12.07 2.55 18.48
CA ALA A 13 13.09 3.37 17.85
C ALA A 13 12.48 4.40 16.89
N TYR A 14 13.26 5.41 16.57
CA TYR A 14 13.04 6.35 15.49
C TYR A 14 14.34 6.56 14.71
N HIS A 15 14.27 6.43 13.38
CA HIS A 15 15.39 6.74 12.47
C HIS A 15 14.93 7.79 11.47
N ASP A 16 15.64 8.91 11.33
CA ASP A 16 15.21 10.03 10.50
C ASP A 16 15.45 9.82 8.99
N LEU A 17 16.13 8.73 8.63
CA LEU A 17 16.42 8.32 7.25
C LEU A 17 17.20 9.39 6.46
N ASP A 18 18.14 10.08 7.14
CA ASP A 18 18.92 11.19 6.58
C ASP A 18 18.00 12.29 5.99
N ALA A 19 16.90 12.59 6.69
CA ALA A 19 15.87 13.54 6.31
C ALA A 19 15.06 13.15 5.04
N THR A 20 15.08 11.89 4.65
CA THR A 20 14.39 11.36 3.46
C THR A 20 13.14 10.56 3.86
N PRO A 21 11.92 11.15 3.83
CA PRO A 21 10.69 10.44 4.15
C PRO A 21 10.43 9.26 3.24
N CYS A 22 9.91 8.17 3.82
CA CYS A 22 9.64 6.94 3.10
C CYS A 22 8.14 6.64 2.98
N PHE A 23 7.80 5.78 2.03
CA PHE A 23 6.43 5.40 1.74
C PHE A 23 6.24 3.89 1.94
N LYS A 24 6.33 3.08 0.89
CA LYS A 24 6.04 1.64 0.94
C LYS A 24 7.19 0.87 1.57
N LEU A 25 6.82 -0.13 2.37
CA LEU A 25 7.73 -1.01 3.08
C LEU A 25 7.65 -2.44 2.54
N ALA A 26 8.80 -3.11 2.49
CA ALA A 26 8.92 -4.56 2.34
C ALA A 26 10.01 -5.09 3.27
N LEU A 27 9.99 -6.36 3.59
CA LEU A 27 10.92 -6.98 4.53
C LEU A 27 11.49 -8.27 3.94
N GLN A 28 12.76 -8.54 4.25
CA GLN A 28 13.46 -9.77 3.89
C GLN A 28 14.31 -10.25 5.06
N VAL A 29 14.46 -11.56 5.20
CA VAL A 29 15.34 -12.16 6.18
C VAL A 29 16.37 -13.02 5.44
N ILE A 30 17.64 -12.78 5.70
CA ILE A 30 18.78 -13.52 5.14
C ILE A 30 19.74 -13.87 6.29
N ASP A 31 20.03 -15.14 6.50
CA ASP A 31 20.96 -15.61 7.54
C ASP A 31 20.69 -14.96 8.92
N ASP A 32 19.43 -14.99 9.35
CA ASP A 32 18.92 -14.38 10.59
C ASP A 32 19.07 -12.84 10.69
N ARG A 33 19.51 -12.18 9.63
CA ARG A 33 19.54 -10.71 9.51
C ARG A 33 18.24 -10.23 8.84
N TRP A 34 17.67 -9.17 9.39
CA TRP A 34 16.41 -8.59 8.96
C TRP A 34 16.65 -7.28 8.20
N PHE A 35 16.16 -7.20 6.98
CA PHE A 35 16.34 -6.04 6.10
C PHE A 35 15.00 -5.46 5.70
N LEU A 36 14.79 -4.18 6.02
CA LEU A 36 13.61 -3.40 5.67
C LEU A 36 13.93 -2.52 4.46
N TYR A 37 13.13 -2.66 3.42
CA TYR A 37 13.17 -1.86 2.20
C TYR A 37 12.13 -0.77 2.31
N ALA A 38 12.54 0.49 2.23
CA ALA A 38 11.68 1.65 2.38
C ALA A 38 11.79 2.57 1.15
N THR A 39 10.73 2.68 0.35
CA THR A 39 10.74 3.54 -0.85
C THR A 39 10.79 5.00 -0.44
N ARG A 40 11.69 5.79 -1.05
CA ARG A 40 11.82 7.23 -0.80
C ARG A 40 10.67 7.98 -1.46
N PHE A 41 9.93 8.75 -0.66
CA PHE A 41 8.67 9.34 -1.14
C PHE A 41 8.90 10.46 -2.16
N TRP A 42 9.83 11.37 -1.88
CA TRP A 42 10.03 12.58 -2.68
C TRP A 42 11.17 12.46 -3.68
N GLU A 43 12.25 11.79 -3.31
CA GLU A 43 13.47 11.66 -4.12
C GLU A 43 13.42 10.48 -5.09
N GLY A 44 12.62 9.46 -4.79
CA GLY A 44 12.66 8.17 -5.49
C GLY A 44 13.80 7.27 -5.03
N GLY A 45 13.79 6.02 -5.49
CA GLY A 45 14.69 4.97 -5.01
C GLY A 45 14.24 4.34 -3.69
N ILE A 46 15.08 3.49 -3.11
CA ILE A 46 14.77 2.71 -1.93
C ILE A 46 15.94 2.75 -0.97
N THR A 47 15.68 3.06 0.29
CA THR A 47 16.64 2.88 1.39
C THR A 47 16.48 1.48 1.96
N ILE A 48 17.57 0.75 2.14
CA ILE A 48 17.58 -0.58 2.75
C ILE A 48 18.18 -0.43 4.15
N LEU A 49 17.39 -0.79 5.17
CA LEU A 49 17.83 -0.76 6.55
C LEU A 49 18.01 -2.17 7.09
N GLU A 50 19.07 -2.40 7.84
CA GLU A 50 19.14 -3.56 8.71
C GLU A 50 18.37 -3.26 10.01
N VAL A 51 17.41 -4.12 10.34
CA VAL A 51 16.54 -4.04 11.51
C VAL A 51 16.60 -5.33 12.34
N THR A 52 17.74 -6.03 12.27
CA THR A 52 18.00 -7.23 13.09
C THR A 52 17.85 -6.88 14.57
N ASP A 53 18.42 -5.76 15.00
CA ASP A 53 18.06 -5.08 16.25
C ASP A 53 17.06 -3.96 15.93
N PRO A 54 15.76 -4.15 16.18
CA PRO A 54 14.74 -3.13 15.85
C PRO A 54 14.86 -1.87 16.71
N SER A 55 15.63 -1.90 17.81
CA SER A 55 15.91 -0.70 18.63
C SER A 55 17.04 0.17 18.08
N ALA A 56 17.79 -0.36 17.10
CA ALA A 56 18.93 0.32 16.48
C ALA A 56 18.97 0.10 14.94
N PRO A 57 17.92 0.54 14.19
CA PRO A 57 17.93 0.46 12.74
C PRO A 57 19.12 1.17 12.14
N ARG A 58 19.75 0.59 11.11
CA ARG A 58 20.89 1.22 10.42
C ARG A 58 20.75 1.07 8.90
N ILE A 59 21.12 2.08 8.15
CA ILE A 59 21.18 2.00 6.69
C ILE A 59 22.26 0.98 6.29
N ALA A 60 21.88 0.01 5.48
CA ALA A 60 22.72 -1.06 4.98
C ALA A 60 23.02 -0.90 3.48
N GLY A 61 22.08 -0.37 2.69
CA GLY A 61 22.24 -0.22 1.25
C GLY A 61 21.16 0.66 0.65
N GLU A 62 21.18 0.77 -0.67
CA GLU A 62 20.16 1.51 -1.41
C GLU A 62 19.95 0.97 -2.82
N ILE A 63 18.72 1.09 -3.34
CA ILE A 63 18.42 1.02 -4.76
C ILE A 63 18.27 2.47 -5.24
N PRO A 64 19.06 2.92 -6.23
CA PRO A 64 19.01 4.30 -6.70
C PRO A 64 17.66 4.62 -7.35
N GLY A 65 17.18 5.85 -7.18
CA GLY A 65 16.05 6.39 -7.92
C GLY A 65 16.42 6.70 -9.37
N SER A 66 15.40 6.95 -10.21
CA SER A 66 15.61 7.46 -11.55
C SER A 66 16.25 8.87 -11.48
N PRO A 67 17.17 9.21 -12.38
CA PRO A 67 17.65 10.58 -12.54
C PRO A 67 16.58 11.52 -13.13
N ASP A 68 15.50 10.98 -13.73
CA ASP A 68 14.37 11.75 -14.21
C ASP A 68 13.43 12.10 -13.03
N PRO A 69 13.24 13.38 -12.69
CA PRO A 69 12.38 13.79 -11.57
C PRO A 69 10.89 13.47 -11.80
N ASN A 70 10.50 13.16 -13.04
CA ASN A 70 9.14 12.75 -13.38
C ASN A 70 8.86 11.27 -13.12
N VAL A 71 9.88 10.51 -12.71
CA VAL A 71 9.76 9.09 -12.40
C VAL A 71 9.74 8.89 -10.88
N ALA A 72 8.79 8.11 -10.40
CA ALA A 72 8.66 7.72 -9.01
C ALA A 72 8.75 6.20 -8.86
N SER A 73 9.47 5.74 -7.82
CA SER A 73 9.59 4.33 -7.42
C SER A 73 8.94 4.14 -6.05
N TRP A 74 7.61 4.25 -5.99
CA TRP A 74 6.88 4.27 -4.72
C TRP A 74 6.49 2.88 -4.20
N GLN A 75 6.70 1.83 -4.99
CA GLN A 75 6.32 0.48 -4.62
C GLN A 75 7.49 -0.48 -4.65
N VAL A 76 7.60 -1.31 -3.63
CA VAL A 76 8.57 -2.39 -3.54
C VAL A 76 7.93 -3.61 -2.90
N GLN A 77 8.24 -4.78 -3.44
CA GLN A 77 7.97 -6.08 -2.85
C GLN A 77 9.24 -6.92 -2.91
N VAL A 78 9.51 -7.70 -1.88
CA VAL A 78 10.76 -8.49 -1.79
C VAL A 78 10.44 -9.92 -1.40
N ALA A 79 10.86 -10.86 -2.23
CA ALA A 79 10.81 -12.29 -2.00
C ALA A 79 11.86 -13.00 -2.87
N ASP A 80 12.25 -14.22 -2.51
CA ASP A 80 13.17 -15.08 -3.28
C ASP A 80 14.49 -14.39 -3.70
N GLY A 81 14.97 -13.43 -2.89
CA GLY A 81 16.17 -12.65 -3.21
C GLY A 81 15.98 -11.63 -4.34
N LEU A 82 14.74 -11.35 -4.74
CA LEU A 82 14.37 -10.34 -5.72
C LEU A 82 13.60 -9.20 -5.08
N ALA A 83 13.90 -7.97 -5.49
CA ALA A 83 13.04 -6.81 -5.24
C ALA A 83 12.33 -6.42 -6.55
N VAL A 84 11.01 -6.39 -6.50
CA VAL A 84 10.14 -5.96 -7.59
C VAL A 84 9.67 -4.55 -7.29
N VAL A 85 10.12 -3.59 -8.10
CA VAL A 85 9.92 -2.16 -7.89
C VAL A 85 8.96 -1.60 -8.94
N GLY A 86 7.85 -1.03 -8.51
CA GLY A 86 6.91 -0.34 -9.40
C GLY A 86 7.44 1.06 -9.75
N ILE A 87 7.52 1.32 -11.03
CA ILE A 87 8.01 2.58 -11.61
C ILE A 87 6.85 3.26 -12.32
N GLN A 88 6.54 4.49 -11.94
CA GLN A 88 5.44 5.24 -12.53
C GLN A 88 5.80 6.69 -12.81
N HIS A 89 5.04 7.32 -13.69
CA HIS A 89 5.07 8.76 -13.87
C HIS A 89 4.61 9.47 -12.58
N ARG A 90 5.37 10.47 -12.16
CA ARG A 90 5.04 11.31 -11.01
C ARG A 90 3.94 12.31 -11.41
N PRO A 91 2.76 12.26 -10.79
CA PRO A 91 1.70 13.22 -11.12
C PRO A 91 2.09 14.68 -10.83
N VAL A 92 1.57 15.62 -11.61
CA VAL A 92 1.84 17.06 -11.46
C VAL A 92 1.59 17.57 -10.02
N PRO A 93 0.49 17.19 -9.32
CA PRO A 93 0.28 17.61 -7.93
C PRO A 93 1.33 17.09 -6.94
N TRP A 94 2.15 16.11 -7.34
CA TRP A 94 3.18 15.47 -6.55
C TRP A 94 4.61 15.84 -7.00
N GLY A 95 4.72 16.90 -7.82
CA GLY A 95 5.99 17.47 -8.26
C GLY A 95 6.52 16.97 -9.59
N GLY A 96 5.74 16.21 -10.35
CA GLY A 96 6.05 15.88 -11.74
C GLY A 96 5.62 16.96 -12.72
N ASP A 97 5.93 16.80 -13.98
CA ASP A 97 5.41 17.62 -15.07
C ASP A 97 4.50 16.78 -16.00
N SER A 98 3.99 17.41 -17.07
CA SER A 98 3.09 16.77 -18.02
C SER A 98 3.81 15.95 -19.11
N ALA A 99 5.15 15.94 -19.11
CA ALA A 99 5.93 15.29 -20.19
C ALA A 99 5.98 13.77 -20.08
N GLY A 100 5.70 13.23 -18.86
CA GLY A 100 5.82 11.81 -18.58
C GLY A 100 7.27 11.37 -18.33
N GLY A 101 7.43 10.22 -17.69
CA GLY A 101 8.74 9.57 -17.49
C GLY A 101 9.07 8.62 -18.65
N SER A 102 10.30 8.21 -18.75
CA SER A 102 10.78 7.30 -19.79
C SER A 102 10.96 5.85 -19.35
N GLU A 103 10.82 5.57 -18.06
CA GLU A 103 11.15 4.28 -17.42
C GLU A 103 9.96 3.59 -16.77
N GLU A 104 8.74 3.97 -17.15
CA GLU A 104 7.50 3.52 -16.49
C GLU A 104 7.27 2.00 -16.66
N GLY A 105 7.00 1.32 -15.56
CA GLY A 105 6.74 -0.11 -15.55
C GLY A 105 7.17 -0.80 -14.26
N ILE A 106 7.99 -1.84 -14.40
CA ILE A 106 8.55 -2.61 -13.30
C ILE A 106 10.04 -2.80 -13.50
N GLN A 107 10.81 -2.63 -12.43
CA GLN A 107 12.21 -3.06 -12.36
C GLN A 107 12.32 -4.29 -11.44
N ILE A 108 13.18 -5.22 -11.81
CA ILE A 108 13.52 -6.41 -11.03
C ILE A 108 14.99 -6.31 -10.63
N TRP A 109 15.23 -6.33 -9.33
CA TRP A 109 16.56 -6.21 -8.73
C TRP A 109 16.93 -7.49 -8.00
N GLN A 110 18.17 -7.94 -8.15
CA GLN A 110 18.78 -8.95 -7.30
C GLN A 110 19.13 -8.30 -5.96
N VAL A 111 18.61 -8.86 -4.86
CA VAL A 111 18.82 -8.35 -3.49
C VAL A 111 19.17 -9.49 -2.52
N SER A 112 19.76 -10.57 -3.02
CA SER A 112 20.35 -11.62 -2.17
C SER A 112 21.50 -11.09 -1.32
N ASP A 113 22.16 -10.02 -1.76
CA ASP A 113 23.02 -9.15 -0.97
C ASP A 113 22.35 -7.77 -0.88
N PRO A 114 21.69 -7.45 0.24
CA PRO A 114 21.03 -6.15 0.42
C PRO A 114 21.98 -4.95 0.44
N GLU A 115 23.26 -5.17 0.69
CA GLU A 115 24.30 -4.13 0.70
C GLU A 115 24.81 -3.81 -0.72
N ALA A 116 24.52 -4.69 -1.71
CA ALA A 116 24.94 -4.55 -3.10
C ALA A 116 23.82 -4.95 -4.10
N PRO A 117 22.66 -4.27 -4.09
CA PRO A 117 21.57 -4.59 -5.02
C PRO A 117 21.98 -4.36 -6.47
N ALA A 118 21.56 -5.25 -7.38
CA ALA A 118 21.88 -5.19 -8.81
C ALA A 118 20.61 -5.25 -9.66
N LEU A 119 20.46 -4.32 -10.61
CA LEU A 119 19.36 -4.36 -11.58
C LEU A 119 19.52 -5.57 -12.53
N LEU A 120 18.51 -6.44 -12.57
CA LEU A 120 18.46 -7.57 -13.50
C LEU A 120 17.77 -7.20 -14.79
N SER A 121 16.60 -6.56 -14.69
CA SER A 121 15.76 -6.24 -15.85
C SER A 121 14.76 -5.13 -15.56
N SER A 122 14.16 -4.63 -16.65
CA SER A 122 13.02 -3.70 -16.61
C SER A 122 11.98 -4.13 -17.62
N PHE A 123 10.71 -4.09 -17.22
CA PHE A 123 9.56 -4.30 -18.10
C PHE A 123 8.76 -2.99 -18.20
N ARG A 124 8.43 -2.54 -19.43
CA ARG A 124 7.70 -1.30 -19.69
C ARG A 124 6.32 -1.57 -20.23
N TYR A 125 5.31 -0.88 -19.67
CA TYR A 125 3.94 -0.95 -20.15
C TYR A 125 3.63 0.06 -21.28
N GLY A 126 4.50 1.05 -21.48
CA GLY A 126 4.38 2.05 -22.56
C GLY A 126 3.31 3.13 -22.31
N ALA A 127 2.93 3.34 -21.05
CA ALA A 127 2.04 4.40 -20.61
C ALA A 127 2.51 4.92 -19.24
N GLY A 128 1.65 5.41 -18.33
CA GLY A 128 2.03 6.04 -17.05
C GLY A 128 2.70 5.13 -16.01
N GLY A 129 2.99 3.87 -16.33
CA GLY A 129 3.73 2.95 -15.48
C GLY A 129 2.88 2.09 -14.57
N THR A 130 3.44 1.66 -13.43
CA THR A 130 2.81 0.73 -12.50
C THR A 130 2.63 1.36 -11.13
N HIS A 131 1.38 1.55 -10.71
CA HIS A 131 1.07 2.20 -9.44
C HIS A 131 1.27 1.27 -8.24
N ARG A 132 0.84 0.01 -8.33
CA ARG A 132 1.00 -1.02 -7.30
C ARG A 132 1.50 -2.32 -7.91
N ASN A 133 2.20 -3.09 -7.12
CA ASN A 133 2.58 -4.45 -7.46
C ASN A 133 2.53 -5.32 -6.21
N LEU A 134 2.25 -6.61 -6.40
CA LEU A 134 2.42 -7.64 -5.38
C LEU A 134 3.33 -8.72 -5.95
N TYR A 135 4.34 -9.08 -5.17
CA TYR A 135 5.22 -10.21 -5.38
C TYR A 135 5.52 -10.83 -4.02
N THR A 136 5.19 -12.09 -3.85
CA THR A 136 5.38 -12.84 -2.61
C THR A 136 6.28 -14.05 -2.78
N GLY A 137 6.98 -14.08 -3.92
CA GLY A 137 7.80 -15.19 -4.37
C GLY A 137 7.18 -15.96 -5.54
N GLY A 138 7.96 -16.87 -6.10
CA GLY A 138 7.56 -17.72 -7.20
C GLY A 138 7.58 -17.02 -8.57
N ARG A 139 6.72 -17.50 -9.47
CA ARG A 139 6.78 -17.19 -10.88
C ARG A 139 6.12 -15.87 -11.29
N TYR A 140 5.09 -15.39 -10.57
CA TYR A 140 4.24 -14.32 -11.06
C TYR A 140 4.32 -13.05 -10.22
N VAL A 141 4.38 -11.90 -10.92
CA VAL A 141 4.14 -10.58 -10.34
C VAL A 141 2.76 -10.11 -10.75
N HIS A 142 1.98 -9.66 -9.78
CA HIS A 142 0.67 -9.05 -9.99
C HIS A 142 0.81 -7.53 -9.94
N ALA A 143 0.47 -6.84 -11.03
CA ALA A 143 0.75 -5.42 -11.22
C ALA A 143 -0.50 -4.60 -11.54
N THR A 144 -0.42 -3.29 -11.32
CA THR A 144 -1.47 -2.32 -11.63
C THR A 144 -0.94 -1.26 -12.61
N PRO A 145 -0.74 -1.60 -13.90
CA PRO A 145 -0.23 -0.65 -14.87
C PRO A 145 -1.30 0.24 -15.48
N GLU A 146 -0.88 1.39 -15.98
CA GLU A 146 -1.59 2.07 -17.07
C GLU A 146 -1.19 1.46 -18.40
N VAL A 147 -2.17 1.26 -19.30
CA VAL A 147 -1.91 0.78 -20.64
C VAL A 147 -2.68 1.61 -21.68
N ALA A 148 -2.14 1.71 -22.88
CA ALA A 148 -2.78 2.47 -23.95
C ALA A 148 -4.17 1.91 -24.29
N GLY A 149 -5.15 2.79 -24.47
CA GLY A 149 -6.52 2.45 -24.82
C GLY A 149 -7.47 2.18 -23.65
N THR A 150 -6.96 2.20 -22.43
CA THR A 150 -7.78 2.14 -21.21
C THR A 150 -7.65 3.41 -20.38
N GLU A 151 -8.65 3.69 -19.54
CA GLU A 151 -8.60 4.75 -18.53
C GLU A 151 -8.23 4.18 -17.18
N GLY A 152 -7.29 4.83 -16.47
CA GLY A 152 -6.79 4.41 -15.16
C GLY A 152 -5.98 3.11 -15.20
N TYR A 153 -5.66 2.62 -14.01
CA TYR A 153 -4.87 1.40 -13.86
C TYR A 153 -5.71 0.15 -14.09
N ILE A 154 -5.09 -0.87 -14.68
CA ILE A 154 -5.70 -2.19 -14.91
C ILE A 154 -4.97 -3.27 -14.13
N TYR A 155 -5.46 -4.50 -14.16
CA TYR A 155 -4.76 -5.66 -13.62
C TYR A 155 -3.89 -6.31 -14.69
N SER A 156 -2.65 -6.67 -14.32
CA SER A 156 -1.69 -7.37 -15.19
C SER A 156 -0.93 -8.44 -14.42
N ILE A 157 -0.58 -9.53 -15.09
CA ILE A 157 0.26 -10.61 -14.58
C ILE A 157 1.53 -10.67 -15.42
N LEU A 158 2.68 -10.52 -14.77
CA LEU A 158 3.99 -10.76 -15.37
C LEU A 158 4.52 -12.12 -14.94
N ASP A 159 5.03 -12.87 -15.90
CA ASP A 159 5.84 -14.05 -15.70
C ASP A 159 7.30 -13.63 -15.55
N ILE A 160 7.89 -13.99 -14.43
CA ILE A 160 9.29 -13.74 -14.07
C ILE A 160 10.03 -15.04 -13.74
N GLU A 161 9.61 -16.19 -14.32
CA GLU A 161 10.35 -17.45 -14.20
C GLU A 161 11.83 -17.26 -14.59
N ASP A 162 12.08 -16.44 -15.59
CA ASP A 162 13.39 -15.81 -15.85
C ASP A 162 13.32 -14.33 -15.46
N PRO A 163 13.86 -13.91 -14.30
CA PRO A 163 13.78 -12.52 -13.85
C PRO A 163 14.59 -11.56 -14.73
N THR A 164 15.41 -12.06 -15.67
CA THR A 164 16.14 -11.21 -16.64
C THR A 164 15.33 -10.94 -17.92
N ASP A 165 14.22 -11.67 -18.16
CA ASP A 165 13.35 -11.53 -19.34
C ASP A 165 11.86 -11.59 -18.93
N PRO A 166 11.36 -10.64 -18.11
CA PRO A 166 9.96 -10.61 -17.66
C PRO A 166 9.00 -10.44 -18.84
N ARG A 167 7.85 -11.15 -18.80
CA ARG A 167 6.85 -11.12 -19.86
C ARG A 167 5.45 -10.97 -19.30
N GLU A 168 4.64 -10.09 -19.89
CA GLU A 168 3.22 -10.05 -19.58
C GLU A 168 2.52 -11.28 -20.16
N VAL A 169 1.84 -12.04 -19.30
CA VAL A 169 1.12 -13.27 -19.70
C VAL A 169 -0.38 -13.09 -19.67
N GLY A 170 -0.91 -12.15 -18.91
CA GLY A 170 -2.33 -11.87 -18.86
C GLY A 170 -2.64 -10.47 -18.31
N ARG A 171 -3.82 -9.97 -18.67
CA ARG A 171 -4.37 -8.71 -18.16
C ARG A 171 -5.89 -8.78 -18.05
N TRP A 172 -6.43 -7.92 -17.21
CA TRP A 172 -7.87 -7.78 -17.08
C TRP A 172 -8.22 -6.32 -16.70
N PHE A 173 -9.35 -5.84 -17.20
CA PHE A 173 -9.90 -4.53 -16.89
C PHE A 173 -11.43 -4.54 -16.99
N LEU A 174 -12.09 -3.60 -16.33
CA LEU A 174 -13.52 -3.42 -16.44
C LEU A 174 -13.90 -2.91 -17.85
N PRO A 175 -15.01 -3.39 -18.45
CA PRO A 175 -15.43 -2.94 -19.78
C PRO A 175 -15.55 -1.40 -19.91
N GLU A 176 -15.98 -0.72 -18.83
CA GLU A 176 -16.09 0.73 -18.77
C GLU A 176 -14.74 1.49 -18.83
N GLN A 177 -13.61 0.80 -18.67
CA GLN A 177 -12.27 1.39 -18.84
C GLN A 177 -11.79 1.39 -20.30
N PHE A 178 -12.44 0.66 -21.21
CA PHE A 178 -11.99 0.53 -22.59
C PHE A 178 -12.34 1.77 -23.42
N VAL A 179 -11.65 2.88 -23.22
CA VAL A 179 -11.91 4.17 -23.89
C VAL A 179 -11.60 4.12 -25.39
N ALA A 180 -10.65 3.32 -25.85
CA ALA A 180 -10.40 3.08 -27.26
C ALA A 180 -11.62 2.43 -27.98
N GLY A 181 -12.48 1.72 -27.25
CA GLY A 181 -13.75 1.19 -27.71
C GLY A 181 -14.94 2.13 -27.50
N GLY A 182 -14.72 3.36 -27.05
CA GLY A 182 -15.76 4.35 -26.79
C GLY A 182 -16.47 4.21 -25.44
N ALA A 183 -15.92 3.40 -24.51
CA ALA A 183 -16.43 3.32 -23.15
C ALA A 183 -16.17 4.60 -22.36
N MET A 184 -17.02 4.86 -21.37
CA MET A 184 -16.85 5.93 -20.39
C MET A 184 -17.17 5.39 -19.01
N SER A 185 -16.23 5.53 -18.06
CA SER A 185 -16.48 5.18 -16.67
C SER A 185 -17.24 6.31 -15.98
N PRO A 186 -18.45 6.10 -15.45
CA PRO A 186 -19.20 7.13 -14.71
C PRO A 186 -18.58 7.41 -13.34
N ARG A 187 -17.75 6.52 -12.84
CA ARG A 187 -16.96 6.64 -11.61
C ARG A 187 -15.59 6.14 -11.94
N HIS A 188 -14.55 6.85 -11.53
CA HIS A 188 -13.16 6.51 -11.84
C HIS A 188 -12.83 5.07 -11.41
N ALA A 189 -13.10 4.11 -12.31
CA ALA A 189 -12.73 2.72 -12.14
C ALA A 189 -11.24 2.60 -12.43
N SER A 190 -10.46 2.20 -11.44
CA SER A 190 -9.02 2.08 -11.55
C SER A 190 -8.54 1.06 -10.52
N HIS A 191 -7.84 0.04 -10.94
CA HIS A 191 -7.22 -0.92 -10.03
C HIS A 191 -6.16 -0.18 -9.20
N HIS A 192 -6.46 0.13 -7.94
CA HIS A 192 -5.61 1.03 -7.15
C HIS A 192 -4.72 0.32 -6.14
N GLY A 193 -5.26 -0.62 -5.37
CA GLY A 193 -4.50 -1.40 -4.39
C GLY A 193 -3.70 -2.54 -5.01
N PRO A 194 -2.83 -3.20 -4.26
CA PRO A 194 -2.19 -4.41 -4.74
C PRO A 194 -3.24 -5.49 -5.03
N ALA A 195 -3.04 -6.25 -6.09
CA ALA A 195 -3.81 -7.45 -6.33
C ALA A 195 -3.48 -8.49 -5.27
N TRP A 196 -4.46 -9.26 -4.80
CA TRP A 196 -4.25 -10.24 -3.76
C TRP A 196 -4.62 -11.66 -4.23
N PRO A 197 -3.67 -12.46 -4.73
CA PRO A 197 -3.93 -13.84 -5.14
C PRO A 197 -4.10 -14.75 -3.92
N VAL A 198 -5.08 -15.67 -4.01
CA VAL A 198 -5.31 -16.74 -3.04
C VAL A 198 -5.70 -17.99 -3.84
N GLY A 199 -4.78 -18.91 -4.06
CA GLY A 199 -4.98 -20.04 -4.96
C GLY A 199 -5.37 -19.55 -6.36
N ASP A 200 -6.49 -20.04 -6.89
CA ASP A 200 -7.01 -19.68 -8.22
C ASP A 200 -7.84 -18.37 -8.22
N ARG A 201 -7.89 -17.64 -7.12
CA ARG A 201 -8.64 -16.38 -7.00
C ARG A 201 -7.70 -15.21 -6.82
N CYS A 202 -8.10 -14.05 -7.34
CA CYS A 202 -7.42 -12.79 -7.09
C CYS A 202 -8.43 -11.71 -6.70
N TYR A 203 -8.18 -11.08 -5.56
CA TYR A 203 -9.01 -9.99 -5.02
C TYR A 203 -8.38 -8.66 -5.36
N LEU A 204 -9.14 -7.77 -5.98
CA LEU A 204 -8.67 -6.48 -6.48
C LEU A 204 -9.46 -5.33 -5.83
N ALA A 205 -8.74 -4.35 -5.30
CA ALA A 205 -9.31 -3.08 -4.89
C ALA A 205 -9.34 -2.15 -6.12
N TYR A 206 -10.53 -1.97 -6.71
CA TYR A 206 -10.69 -1.40 -8.05
C TYR A 206 -11.20 0.04 -8.05
N GLY A 207 -10.86 0.84 -7.03
CA GLY A 207 -11.30 2.23 -6.92
C GLY A 207 -12.81 2.37 -7.00
N GLY A 208 -13.32 3.21 -7.90
CA GLY A 208 -14.76 3.35 -8.18
C GLY A 208 -15.41 2.10 -8.75
N GLY A 209 -14.64 1.11 -9.18
CA GLY A 209 -15.09 -0.21 -9.58
C GLY A 209 -15.43 -1.14 -8.41
N GLY A 210 -15.01 -0.80 -7.18
CA GLY A 210 -15.29 -1.58 -5.98
C GLY A 210 -14.37 -2.78 -5.78
N LEU A 211 -14.82 -3.80 -5.04
CA LEU A 211 -14.12 -5.06 -4.86
C LEU A 211 -14.41 -5.97 -6.06
N VAL A 212 -13.35 -6.37 -6.77
CA VAL A 212 -13.44 -7.31 -7.89
C VAL A 212 -12.75 -8.60 -7.50
N THR A 213 -13.41 -9.74 -7.75
CA THR A 213 -12.82 -11.07 -7.61
C THR A 213 -12.66 -11.69 -8.99
N LEU A 214 -11.44 -12.12 -9.31
CA LEU A 214 -11.12 -12.82 -10.56
C LEU A 214 -10.80 -14.29 -10.32
N ASP A 215 -11.09 -15.12 -11.29
CA ASP A 215 -10.52 -16.44 -11.50
C ASP A 215 -9.21 -16.27 -12.29
N ILE A 216 -8.11 -16.72 -11.74
CA ILE A 216 -6.76 -16.67 -12.32
C ILE A 216 -6.15 -18.07 -12.48
N ALA A 217 -6.94 -19.13 -12.43
CA ALA A 217 -6.47 -20.50 -12.66
C ALA A 217 -5.70 -20.62 -13.99
N ASN A 218 -6.11 -19.86 -15.00
CA ASN A 218 -5.33 -19.61 -16.19
C ASN A 218 -4.80 -18.17 -16.18
N PRO A 219 -3.52 -17.92 -15.84
CA PRO A 219 -2.96 -16.57 -15.79
C PRO A 219 -3.07 -15.80 -17.11
N ALA A 220 -3.17 -16.48 -18.26
CA ALA A 220 -3.30 -15.85 -19.57
C ALA A 220 -4.74 -15.39 -19.89
N ASP A 221 -5.72 -15.80 -19.10
CA ASP A 221 -7.13 -15.47 -19.32
C ASP A 221 -7.87 -15.25 -17.98
N PRO A 222 -7.53 -14.20 -17.22
CA PRO A 222 -8.23 -13.86 -15.98
C PRO A 222 -9.70 -13.56 -16.25
N ARG A 223 -10.62 -14.09 -15.42
CA ARG A 223 -12.08 -13.98 -15.62
C ARG A 223 -12.77 -13.43 -14.39
N LEU A 224 -13.76 -12.58 -14.63
CA LEU A 224 -14.59 -12.03 -13.55
C LEU A 224 -15.42 -13.13 -12.88
N VAL A 225 -15.28 -13.25 -11.56
CA VAL A 225 -16.13 -14.07 -10.70
C VAL A 225 -17.25 -13.20 -10.12
N SER A 226 -16.90 -12.08 -9.48
CA SER A 226 -17.86 -11.19 -8.86
C SER A 226 -17.32 -9.77 -8.72
N ARG A 227 -18.25 -8.84 -8.46
CA ARG A 227 -17.95 -7.44 -8.15
C ARG A 227 -18.89 -6.95 -7.04
N LEU A 228 -18.35 -6.28 -6.03
CA LEU A 228 -19.10 -5.55 -5.02
C LEU A 228 -18.86 -4.05 -5.20
N ASP A 229 -19.90 -3.31 -5.58
CA ASP A 229 -19.88 -1.87 -5.70
C ASP A 229 -20.23 -1.21 -4.34
N PHE A 230 -19.47 -0.24 -3.91
CA PHE A 230 -19.71 0.52 -2.67
C PHE A 230 -20.47 1.84 -2.89
N GLY A 231 -20.64 2.26 -4.13
CA GLY A 231 -21.40 3.46 -4.48
C GLY A 231 -22.91 3.29 -4.40
N PRO A 232 -23.69 4.40 -4.30
CA PRO A 232 -23.19 5.76 -4.16
C PRO A 232 -22.82 6.16 -2.71
N ALA A 233 -23.11 5.33 -1.70
CA ALA A 233 -22.94 5.69 -0.29
C ALA A 233 -21.48 5.94 0.08
N PHE A 234 -20.55 5.16 -0.47
CA PHE A 234 -19.10 5.26 -0.24
C PHE A 234 -18.39 5.52 -1.58
N SER A 235 -18.46 6.75 -2.04
CA SER A 235 -17.94 7.17 -3.35
C SER A 235 -16.85 8.24 -3.22
N SER A 236 -15.89 8.03 -2.29
CA SER A 236 -14.67 8.84 -2.21
C SER A 236 -13.86 8.77 -3.52
N HIS A 237 -12.86 9.62 -3.69
CA HIS A 237 -12.05 9.64 -4.90
C HIS A 237 -11.41 8.27 -5.19
N ILE A 238 -10.92 7.59 -4.15
CA ILE A 238 -10.48 6.19 -4.21
C ILE A 238 -11.46 5.34 -3.38
N ALA A 239 -12.60 5.00 -3.96
CA ALA A 239 -13.70 4.35 -3.27
C ALA A 239 -13.35 2.94 -2.76
N LEU A 240 -12.35 2.26 -3.37
CA LEU A 240 -11.69 1.10 -2.79
C LEU A 240 -10.19 1.14 -3.12
N HIS A 241 -9.37 1.26 -2.07
CA HIS A 241 -7.91 1.34 -2.15
C HIS A 241 -7.23 0.00 -1.86
N THR A 242 -7.65 -0.70 -0.81
CA THR A 242 -7.00 -1.94 -0.35
C THR A 242 -8.04 -3.01 -0.06
N VAL A 243 -7.69 -4.25 -0.37
CA VAL A 243 -8.40 -5.46 0.06
C VAL A 243 -7.37 -6.46 0.59
N VAL A 244 -7.61 -6.99 1.79
CA VAL A 244 -6.83 -8.08 2.39
C VAL A 244 -7.78 -9.22 2.68
N PRO A 245 -7.77 -10.31 1.89
CA PRO A 245 -8.62 -11.46 2.12
C PRO A 245 -8.14 -12.26 3.34
N LEU A 246 -9.10 -12.80 4.07
CA LEU A 246 -8.94 -13.70 5.21
C LEU A 246 -9.65 -15.02 4.87
N PRO A 247 -9.09 -15.85 3.98
CA PRO A 247 -9.80 -16.96 3.35
C PRO A 247 -10.26 -18.03 4.36
N ALA A 248 -9.50 -18.26 5.43
CA ALA A 248 -9.89 -19.18 6.48
C ALA A 248 -11.20 -18.80 7.20
N ARG A 249 -11.57 -17.51 7.14
CA ARG A 249 -12.81 -16.97 7.74
C ARG A 249 -13.89 -16.65 6.71
N GLY A 250 -13.61 -16.77 5.42
CA GLY A 250 -14.52 -16.30 4.35
C GLY A 250 -14.74 -14.79 4.40
N LEU A 251 -13.76 -14.01 4.85
CA LEU A 251 -13.84 -12.56 5.03
C LEU A 251 -12.75 -11.84 4.21
N ALA A 252 -12.95 -10.54 4.00
CA ALA A 252 -11.91 -9.64 3.54
C ALA A 252 -12.01 -8.30 4.31
N VAL A 253 -10.88 -7.71 4.65
CA VAL A 253 -10.81 -6.34 5.18
C VAL A 253 -10.55 -5.40 4.03
N VAL A 254 -11.36 -4.36 3.91
CA VAL A 254 -11.33 -3.40 2.80
C VAL A 254 -11.24 -1.98 3.33
N ASN A 255 -10.58 -1.09 2.57
CA ASN A 255 -10.62 0.33 2.87
C ASN A 255 -10.49 1.22 1.63
N THR A 256 -10.98 2.46 1.76
CA THR A 256 -10.79 3.57 0.82
C THR A 256 -9.42 4.23 1.03
N GLU A 257 -9.10 5.25 0.24
CA GLU A 257 -8.04 6.22 0.51
C GLU A 257 -8.60 7.63 0.49
N ALA A 258 -8.26 8.43 1.50
CA ALA A 258 -8.52 9.86 1.49
C ALA A 258 -7.49 10.60 0.61
N ILE A 259 -7.96 11.28 -0.43
CA ILE A 259 -7.13 12.08 -1.34
C ILE A 259 -7.17 13.55 -1.01
N ALA A 260 -8.36 14.09 -0.72
CA ALA A 260 -8.53 15.49 -0.38
C ALA A 260 -8.16 15.76 1.09
N GLU A 261 -7.52 16.91 1.34
CA GLU A 261 -7.27 17.40 2.69
C GLU A 261 -8.54 18.00 3.29
N LEU A 262 -8.62 18.12 4.61
CA LEU A 262 -9.76 18.67 5.36
C LEU A 262 -11.10 17.98 5.06
N THR A 263 -11.06 16.75 4.58
CA THR A 263 -12.26 15.96 4.23
C THR A 263 -13.11 16.64 3.13
N GLU A 264 -12.46 17.27 2.17
CA GLU A 264 -13.12 17.88 1.01
C GLU A 264 -13.45 16.84 -0.07
N GLU A 265 -13.94 15.68 0.35
CA GLU A 265 -14.36 14.56 -0.51
C GLU A 265 -15.47 13.73 0.16
N PRO A 266 -16.15 12.86 -0.60
CA PRO A 266 -17.13 11.94 -0.04
C PRO A 266 -16.50 10.98 0.99
N PHE A 267 -17.36 10.33 1.74
CA PHE A 267 -17.04 9.53 2.92
C PHE A 267 -16.00 8.44 2.66
N ASN A 268 -14.95 8.45 3.48
CA ASN A 268 -13.90 7.41 3.53
C ASN A 268 -14.19 6.41 4.65
N PHE A 269 -13.93 5.11 4.41
CA PHE A 269 -14.20 4.05 5.37
C PHE A 269 -13.16 2.92 5.30
N ALA A 270 -13.10 2.13 6.37
CA ALA A 270 -12.59 0.78 6.39
C ALA A 270 -13.69 -0.17 6.87
N GLY A 271 -13.72 -1.41 6.40
CA GLY A 271 -14.80 -2.33 6.74
C GLY A 271 -14.49 -3.79 6.44
N ILE A 272 -15.42 -4.66 6.77
CA ILE A 272 -15.32 -6.10 6.61
C ILE A 272 -16.34 -6.55 5.57
N VAL A 273 -15.89 -7.33 4.60
CA VAL A 273 -16.70 -7.94 3.55
C VAL A 273 -16.76 -9.44 3.79
N ASP A 274 -17.96 -10.00 3.80
CA ASP A 274 -18.21 -11.44 3.72
C ASP A 274 -18.00 -11.88 2.26
N ILE A 275 -17.00 -12.75 2.04
CA ILE A 275 -16.62 -13.34 0.74
C ILE A 275 -16.86 -14.86 0.73
N SER A 276 -17.58 -15.41 1.70
CA SER A 276 -17.88 -16.85 1.79
C SER A 276 -18.70 -17.38 0.62
N ASP A 277 -19.57 -16.53 0.04
CA ASP A 277 -20.21 -16.75 -1.26
C ASP A 277 -19.47 -15.90 -2.30
N GLU A 278 -18.56 -16.54 -3.06
CA GLU A 278 -17.74 -15.86 -4.07
C GLU A 278 -18.57 -15.05 -5.09
N GLY A 279 -19.79 -15.51 -5.41
CA GLY A 279 -20.68 -14.85 -6.37
C GLY A 279 -21.42 -13.64 -5.78
N ARG A 280 -21.46 -13.49 -4.45
CA ARG A 280 -22.25 -12.47 -3.75
C ARG A 280 -21.56 -11.89 -2.53
N PRO A 281 -20.39 -11.27 -2.68
CA PRO A 281 -19.71 -10.60 -1.58
C PRO A 281 -20.58 -9.49 -0.97
N ARG A 282 -20.49 -9.27 0.35
CA ARG A 282 -21.32 -8.30 1.09
C ARG A 282 -20.51 -7.55 2.13
N LEU A 283 -20.63 -6.22 2.16
CA LEU A 283 -20.13 -5.42 3.29
C LEU A 283 -20.99 -5.73 4.52
N ILE A 284 -20.39 -6.22 5.60
CA ILE A 284 -21.10 -6.64 6.81
C ILE A 284 -20.90 -5.72 8.00
N SER A 285 -19.78 -4.99 8.04
CA SER A 285 -19.50 -4.03 9.12
C SER A 285 -18.48 -2.97 8.67
N LEU A 286 -18.40 -1.87 9.44
CA LEU A 286 -17.36 -0.85 9.30
C LEU A 286 -16.44 -0.90 10.52
N LEU A 287 -15.13 -0.68 10.29
CA LEU A 287 -14.20 -0.41 11.39
C LEU A 287 -14.53 0.98 11.96
N PRO A 288 -14.50 1.17 13.29
CA PRO A 288 -14.75 2.47 13.89
C PRO A 288 -13.70 3.50 13.43
N PRO A 289 -14.13 4.70 12.98
CA PRO A 289 -13.19 5.74 12.62
C PRO A 289 -12.44 6.25 13.85
N PRO A 290 -11.16 6.65 13.73
CA PRO A 290 -10.37 7.19 14.84
C PRO A 290 -11.01 8.40 15.50
N VAL A 291 -10.97 8.41 16.83
CA VAL A 291 -11.41 9.54 17.66
C VAL A 291 -10.18 10.14 18.36
N PRO A 292 -10.03 11.49 18.42
CA PRO A 292 -8.93 12.10 19.15
C PRO A 292 -8.94 11.71 20.64
N ALA A 293 -7.75 11.54 21.22
CA ALA A 293 -7.62 11.33 22.66
C ALA A 293 -8.21 12.50 23.46
N PRO A 294 -8.71 12.26 24.68
CA PRO A 294 -9.18 13.34 25.56
C PRO A 294 -8.10 14.42 25.75
N GLY A 295 -8.48 15.68 25.53
CA GLY A 295 -7.56 16.82 25.65
C GLY A 295 -6.77 17.16 24.37
N ALA A 296 -6.99 16.47 23.27
CA ALA A 296 -6.42 16.83 21.98
C ALA A 296 -6.79 18.29 21.60
N PRO A 297 -5.86 19.06 20.97
CA PRO A 297 -6.11 20.48 20.64
C PRO A 297 -7.06 20.69 19.47
N TYR A 298 -7.63 19.64 18.92
CA TYR A 298 -8.60 19.65 17.82
C TYR A 298 -9.82 18.78 18.17
N PRO A 299 -11.04 19.17 17.73
CA PRO A 299 -12.27 18.46 18.10
C PRO A 299 -12.44 17.12 17.39
N ASN A 300 -11.81 16.94 16.24
CA ASN A 300 -11.77 15.72 15.42
C ASN A 300 -10.62 15.80 14.42
N PHE A 301 -10.25 14.67 13.81
CA PHE A 301 -9.16 14.59 12.87
C PHE A 301 -9.46 15.33 11.54
N ASN A 302 -10.71 15.51 11.13
CA ASN A 302 -11.08 16.32 9.97
C ASN A 302 -10.67 17.80 10.10
N ARG A 303 -10.52 18.30 11.34
CA ARG A 303 -10.14 19.70 11.63
C ARG A 303 -8.65 19.85 12.00
N ARG A 304 -7.90 18.76 12.05
CA ARG A 304 -6.48 18.80 12.37
C ARG A 304 -5.62 19.37 11.23
N GLY A 305 -6.06 19.22 9.99
CA GLY A 305 -5.30 19.52 8.77
C GLY A 305 -4.78 18.24 8.11
N GLY A 306 -4.27 18.36 6.89
CA GLY A 306 -3.88 17.22 6.09
C GLY A 306 -5.05 16.31 5.70
N ARG A 307 -4.74 15.08 5.27
CA ARG A 307 -5.73 14.06 4.92
C ARG A 307 -6.18 13.33 6.17
N PHE A 308 -7.46 12.98 6.24
CA PHE A 308 -8.03 12.07 7.23
C PHE A 308 -8.82 10.97 6.54
N GLY A 309 -8.45 9.75 6.77
CA GLY A 309 -9.06 8.55 6.21
C GLY A 309 -8.08 7.39 6.28
N PRO A 310 -8.54 6.15 6.04
CA PRO A 310 -7.67 4.99 5.99
C PRO A 310 -6.77 5.03 4.75
N HIS A 311 -5.66 4.29 4.79
CA HIS A 311 -4.75 4.18 3.66
C HIS A 311 -4.20 2.76 3.51
N ASN A 312 -3.01 2.45 4.01
CA ASN A 312 -2.42 1.13 3.89
C ASN A 312 -2.68 0.27 5.11
N GLN A 313 -3.07 -0.98 4.85
CA GLN A 313 -3.10 -2.04 5.86
C GLN A 313 -1.76 -2.77 5.88
N HIS A 314 -1.40 -3.35 7.02
CA HIS A 314 -0.38 -4.39 7.06
C HIS A 314 -0.84 -5.61 6.26
N HIS A 315 0.06 -6.13 5.43
CA HIS A 315 -0.21 -7.25 4.54
C HIS A 315 0.64 -8.46 4.95
N GLY A 316 0.16 -9.27 5.90
CA GLY A 316 0.75 -10.57 6.17
C GLY A 316 0.34 -11.58 5.08
N HIS A 317 1.27 -12.09 4.30
CA HIS A 317 1.02 -13.09 3.26
C HIS A 317 1.61 -14.45 3.67
N PRO A 318 0.88 -15.58 3.49
CA PRO A 318 1.35 -16.92 3.91
C PRO A 318 2.72 -17.31 3.35
N GLU A 319 3.07 -16.83 2.15
CA GLU A 319 4.36 -17.06 1.51
C GLU A 319 5.51 -16.25 2.14
N LEU A 320 5.20 -15.29 3.04
CA LEU A 320 6.17 -14.42 3.69
C LEU A 320 6.15 -14.66 5.23
N PRO A 321 6.72 -15.76 5.71
CA PRO A 321 6.60 -16.19 7.13
C PRO A 321 7.30 -15.25 8.12
N HIS A 322 8.13 -14.35 7.65
CA HIS A 322 8.77 -13.30 8.45
C HIS A 322 7.87 -12.10 8.73
N LEU A 323 6.68 -12.04 8.11
CA LEU A 323 5.66 -11.04 8.42
C LEU A 323 4.71 -11.55 9.50
N PHE A 324 4.10 -10.62 10.23
CA PHE A 324 3.04 -10.93 11.18
C PHE A 324 1.78 -11.41 10.44
N HIS A 325 1.19 -12.48 10.92
CA HIS A 325 -0.05 -13.04 10.38
C HIS A 325 -1.13 -13.05 11.44
N SER A 326 -2.28 -12.50 11.14
CA SER A 326 -3.47 -12.59 11.98
C SER A 326 -4.73 -12.52 11.11
N ASP A 327 -5.72 -13.31 11.46
CA ASP A 327 -7.09 -13.21 10.93
C ASP A 327 -8.03 -12.46 11.88
N GLN A 328 -7.51 -11.93 13.00
CA GLN A 328 -8.27 -11.26 14.04
C GLN A 328 -7.77 -9.83 14.36
N VAL A 329 -6.52 -9.50 13.99
CA VAL A 329 -5.92 -8.20 14.29
C VAL A 329 -5.52 -7.51 12.99
N VAL A 330 -6.00 -6.28 12.81
CA VAL A 330 -5.73 -5.44 11.63
C VAL A 330 -4.95 -4.21 12.05
N TYR A 331 -3.79 -3.98 11.41
CA TYR A 331 -3.03 -2.74 11.51
C TYR A 331 -3.32 -1.88 10.28
N LEU A 332 -3.71 -0.64 10.47
CA LEU A 332 -4.17 0.25 9.40
C LEU A 332 -3.72 1.70 9.66
N THR A 333 -3.07 2.32 8.69
CA THR A 333 -2.75 3.75 8.76
C THR A 333 -3.97 4.61 8.42
N TRP A 334 -4.10 5.74 9.14
CA TRP A 334 -5.17 6.71 8.97
C TRP A 334 -4.63 8.13 8.77
N PHE A 335 -3.63 8.29 7.91
CA PHE A 335 -2.96 9.57 7.64
C PHE A 335 -2.69 10.40 8.91
N ASN A 336 -3.41 11.55 9.08
CA ASN A 336 -3.23 12.43 10.23
C ASN A 336 -3.71 11.85 11.57
N ALA A 337 -4.35 10.70 11.56
CA ALA A 337 -4.72 9.99 12.77
C ALA A 337 -3.73 8.87 13.15
N GLY A 338 -2.64 8.67 12.40
CA GLY A 338 -1.57 7.73 12.74
C GLY A 338 -1.90 6.28 12.42
N LEU A 339 -1.26 5.36 13.13
CA LEU A 339 -1.50 3.92 13.07
C LEU A 339 -2.63 3.54 14.02
N ARG A 340 -3.53 2.68 13.56
CA ARG A 340 -4.64 2.11 14.31
C ARG A 340 -4.59 0.60 14.29
N VAL A 341 -4.99 -0.04 15.38
CA VAL A 341 -5.10 -1.50 15.49
C VAL A 341 -6.52 -1.85 15.87
N TYR A 342 -7.08 -2.82 15.14
CA TYR A 342 -8.45 -3.26 15.33
C TYR A 342 -8.50 -4.75 15.65
N ASP A 343 -9.32 -5.12 16.64
CA ASP A 343 -9.78 -6.49 16.85
C ASP A 343 -11.03 -6.72 15.96
N ILE A 344 -10.94 -7.73 15.11
CA ILE A 344 -12.02 -8.19 14.24
C ILE A 344 -12.43 -9.64 14.55
N SER A 345 -12.16 -10.14 15.75
CA SER A 345 -12.55 -11.49 16.19
C SER A 345 -14.05 -11.71 16.01
N ASP A 346 -14.87 -10.72 16.41
CA ASP A 346 -16.26 -10.61 15.99
C ASP A 346 -16.35 -9.68 14.77
N PRO A 347 -16.56 -10.21 13.54
CA PRO A 347 -16.58 -9.40 12.34
C PRO A 347 -17.77 -8.45 12.25
N PHE A 348 -18.80 -8.60 13.10
CA PHE A 348 -19.96 -7.71 13.15
C PHE A 348 -19.78 -6.54 14.14
N VAL A 349 -18.83 -6.65 15.08
CA VAL A 349 -18.56 -5.66 16.11
C VAL A 349 -17.05 -5.41 16.23
N PRO A 350 -16.38 -4.93 15.15
CA PRO A 350 -14.95 -4.64 15.21
C PRO A 350 -14.66 -3.51 16.22
N ALA A 351 -13.53 -3.60 16.93
CA ALA A 351 -13.15 -2.63 17.95
C ALA A 351 -11.73 -2.11 17.73
N GLU A 352 -11.50 -0.80 17.92
CA GLU A 352 -10.15 -0.24 18.03
C GLU A 352 -9.56 -0.68 19.37
N ILE A 353 -8.38 -1.30 19.36
CA ILE A 353 -7.70 -1.86 20.52
C ILE A 353 -6.37 -1.19 20.84
N GLY A 354 -5.93 -0.27 19.98
CA GLY A 354 -4.72 0.51 20.19
C GLY A 354 -4.41 1.44 19.03
N TRP A 355 -3.59 2.44 19.34
CA TRP A 355 -3.16 3.42 18.33
C TRP A 355 -1.81 4.04 18.70
N PHE A 356 -1.10 4.47 17.65
CA PHE A 356 0.14 5.24 17.75
C PHE A 356 0.05 6.45 16.82
N LEU A 357 0.24 7.65 17.38
CA LEU A 357 0.18 8.91 16.67
C LEU A 357 1.49 9.66 16.88
N PRO A 358 2.37 9.76 15.86
CA PRO A 358 3.54 10.61 15.92
C PRO A 358 3.17 12.07 16.18
N ASP A 359 4.04 12.82 16.87
CA ASP A 359 3.92 14.29 16.93
C ASP A 359 3.97 14.88 15.52
N ASP A 360 3.48 16.10 15.36
CA ASP A 360 3.57 16.79 14.10
C ASP A 360 5.03 17.07 13.70
N PRO A 361 5.39 16.94 12.41
CA PRO A 361 6.74 17.26 11.94
C PRO A 361 7.08 18.73 12.21
N THR A 362 8.31 19.00 12.61
CA THR A 362 8.80 20.38 12.82
C THR A 362 9.31 21.02 11.52
N GLU A 363 9.64 20.19 10.53
CA GLU A 363 10.15 20.60 9.23
C GLU A 363 9.36 19.96 8.10
N ARG A 364 9.12 20.74 7.05
CA ARG A 364 8.48 20.25 5.82
C ARG A 364 9.56 19.67 4.91
N ARG A 365 9.43 18.37 4.62
CA ARG A 365 10.35 17.64 3.74
C ARG A 365 9.77 17.35 2.35
N GLY A 366 8.50 17.69 2.12
CA GLY A 366 7.82 17.44 0.85
C GLY A 366 6.66 18.38 0.61
N LEU A 367 5.91 18.12 -0.49
CA LEU A 367 4.83 18.99 -0.97
C LEU A 367 3.54 18.83 -0.17
N LEU A 368 3.38 17.75 0.57
CA LEU A 368 2.15 17.42 1.30
C LEU A 368 2.45 17.21 2.80
N PRO A 369 1.47 17.49 3.68
CA PRO A 369 0.17 18.10 3.41
C PRO A 369 0.29 19.61 3.11
N ARG A 370 -0.68 20.18 2.38
CA ARG A 370 -0.67 21.60 1.98
C ARG A 370 -1.28 22.51 3.03
N THR A 371 -2.32 22.06 3.71
CA THR A 371 -3.12 22.87 4.65
C THR A 371 -2.41 23.14 5.96
N ALA A 372 -1.82 22.11 6.58
CA ALA A 372 -1.07 22.23 7.82
C ALA A 372 0.04 21.18 7.86
N LEU A 373 1.17 21.48 8.47
CA LEU A 373 2.25 20.53 8.65
C LEU A 373 1.92 19.61 9.84
N VAL A 374 1.18 18.57 9.56
CA VAL A 374 0.78 17.54 10.51
C VAL A 374 1.26 16.18 10.05
N THR A 375 1.41 15.22 10.97
CA THR A 375 1.73 13.83 10.63
C THR A 375 0.79 13.29 9.55
N GLN A 376 1.32 12.50 8.64
CA GLN A 376 0.59 11.84 7.56
C GLN A 376 1.16 10.42 7.42
N SER A 377 0.70 9.52 8.30
CA SER A 377 1.15 8.13 8.30
C SER A 377 0.72 7.41 7.03
N GLU A 378 1.69 6.83 6.32
CA GLU A 378 1.49 6.29 4.96
C GLU A 378 1.36 4.78 4.92
N ASP A 379 2.35 4.07 5.42
CA ASP A 379 2.40 2.61 5.37
C ASP A 379 2.76 2.02 6.72
N VAL A 380 2.31 0.80 6.93
CA VAL A 380 2.66 -0.02 8.09
C VAL A 380 3.01 -1.43 7.64
N LEU A 381 4.13 -1.95 8.15
CA LEU A 381 4.52 -3.34 8.02
C LEU A 381 4.85 -3.88 9.40
N VAL A 382 4.34 -5.07 9.74
CA VAL A 382 4.57 -5.72 11.04
C VAL A 382 5.34 -7.01 10.79
N ASP A 383 6.45 -7.19 11.50
CA ASP A 383 7.25 -8.40 11.39
C ASP A 383 6.74 -9.51 12.33
N ALA A 384 7.19 -10.75 12.11
CA ALA A 384 6.79 -11.91 12.91
C ALA A 384 7.25 -11.84 14.37
N ARG A 385 8.15 -10.89 14.72
CA ARG A 385 8.59 -10.59 16.09
C ARG A 385 7.65 -9.62 16.81
N GLY A 386 6.66 -9.04 16.07
CA GLY A 386 5.66 -8.10 16.57
C GLY A 386 6.11 -6.63 16.55
N TYR A 387 7.19 -6.29 15.83
CA TYR A 387 7.57 -4.90 15.60
C TYR A 387 6.85 -4.35 14.38
N ALA A 388 6.21 -3.18 14.55
CA ALA A 388 5.57 -2.45 13.48
C ALA A 388 6.46 -1.30 13.02
N TYR A 389 6.67 -1.21 11.71
CA TYR A 389 7.42 -0.17 11.03
C TYR A 389 6.43 0.77 10.39
N LEU A 390 6.49 2.05 10.72
CA LEU A 390 5.54 3.08 10.29
C LEU A 390 6.26 4.19 9.54
N THR A 391 5.78 4.53 8.34
CA THR A 391 6.28 5.63 7.51
C THR A 391 5.34 6.83 7.50
N ASP A 392 5.88 7.99 7.11
CA ASP A 392 5.15 9.25 7.07
C ASP A 392 5.70 10.14 5.93
N LYS A 393 4.90 11.11 5.46
CA LYS A 393 5.30 12.05 4.38
C LYS A 393 6.41 13.03 4.76
N ASN A 394 6.62 13.29 6.03
CA ASN A 394 7.58 14.29 6.51
C ASN A 394 8.43 13.81 7.69
N HIS A 395 8.16 12.63 8.24
CA HIS A 395 9.00 11.94 9.22
C HIS A 395 9.89 10.89 8.57
N GLY A 396 10.86 10.40 9.34
CA GLY A 396 11.57 9.16 9.05
C GLY A 396 10.74 7.93 9.42
N LEU A 397 11.41 6.86 9.84
CA LEU A 397 10.83 5.58 10.22
C LEU A 397 10.61 5.53 11.74
N HIS A 398 9.37 5.23 12.16
CA HIS A 398 9.07 4.83 13.53
C HIS A 398 9.04 3.32 13.63
N VAL A 399 9.72 2.76 14.62
CA VAL A 399 9.62 1.35 15.01
C VAL A 399 8.85 1.31 16.31
N VAL A 400 7.69 0.65 16.31
CA VAL A 400 6.78 0.60 17.45
C VAL A 400 6.37 -0.84 17.74
N ARG A 401 5.85 -1.10 18.94
CA ARG A 401 5.38 -2.41 19.34
C ARG A 401 4.01 -2.29 19.99
N PHE A 402 3.05 -3.05 19.51
CA PHE A 402 1.75 -3.21 20.14
C PHE A 402 1.88 -4.05 21.41
N THR A 403 1.26 -3.61 22.51
CA THR A 403 1.37 -4.21 23.85
C THR A 403 0.02 -4.61 24.46
N GLY A 404 -1.07 -4.45 23.67
CA GLY A 404 -2.43 -4.83 24.07
C GLY A 404 -2.80 -6.26 23.77
#